data_700572bd7b33b2fecaa64cc4ead3b44f
#
_entry.id   700572bd7b33b2fecaa64cc4ead3b44f
#
_cell.length_a   1.000
_cell.length_b   1.000
_cell.length_c   1.000
_cell.angle_alpha   90.00
_cell.angle_beta   90.00
_cell.angle_gamma   90.00
#
_symmetry.space_group_name_H-M   'P 1'
#
loop_
_entity.id
_entity.type
_entity.pdbx_description
1 polymer ?
#
loop_
_entity_poly.entity_id
_entity_poly.type
_entity_poly.pdbx_seq_one_letter_code
_entity_poly.pdbx_strand_id
1 'polypeptide(L)'
;TSTSHPQPAMIYDYYGFPEEAYQVTYPAPGCPELAARIAGLLGGEGIPYSVDTERGFDHGLFIPLMLMYPRADIPALQISLLRGLDARAHLALGHALSGLMSENILVIGSGFSFHNMRAFDWSGRETPDARNDEFQEWLIRVCTESEQHLARWEAAPAARYCHPREEHLLPLHVCAGMAQQPAELVFNDYILGKRAVAFLWS
;
A
#
# COMPACT_ATOMS: atom_id res chain seq x y z
N THR A 1 -13.90 2.69 -1.64
CA THR A 1 -14.45 1.64 -2.53
C THR A 1 -13.58 0.39 -2.43
N SER A 2 -14.18 -0.79 -2.40
CA SER A 2 -13.48 -2.06 -2.62
C SER A 2 -14.00 -2.77 -3.86
N THR A 3 -13.17 -3.62 -4.44
CA THR A 3 -13.58 -4.54 -5.51
C THR A 3 -14.41 -5.69 -4.91
N SER A 4 -15.39 -6.21 -5.65
CA SER A 4 -16.19 -7.35 -5.20
C SER A 4 -16.59 -8.30 -6.34
N HIS A 5 -15.99 -8.14 -7.54
CA HIS A 5 -16.20 -9.09 -8.62
C HIS A 5 -15.62 -10.46 -8.25
N PRO A 6 -16.32 -11.59 -8.43
CA PRO A 6 -15.82 -12.92 -8.04
C PRO A 6 -14.64 -13.39 -8.92
N GLN A 7 -14.51 -12.86 -10.14
CA GLN A 7 -13.42 -13.14 -11.08
C GLN A 7 -12.95 -11.82 -11.71
N PRO A 8 -12.16 -11.00 -10.96
CA PRO A 8 -11.76 -9.69 -11.44
C PRO A 8 -10.84 -9.79 -12.67
N ALA A 9 -11.05 -8.92 -13.65
CA ALA A 9 -10.15 -8.79 -14.79
C ALA A 9 -8.82 -8.11 -14.37
N MET A 10 -7.80 -8.19 -15.22
CA MET A 10 -6.53 -7.48 -15.02
C MET A 10 -6.66 -6.04 -15.54
N ILE A 11 -6.08 -5.08 -14.81
CA ILE A 11 -5.97 -3.68 -15.21
C ILE A 11 -4.48 -3.32 -15.30
N TYR A 12 -4.01 -3.05 -16.51
CA TYR A 12 -2.64 -2.62 -16.76
C TYR A 12 -2.59 -1.09 -16.74
N ASP A 13 -2.46 -0.53 -15.54
CA ASP A 13 -2.51 0.91 -15.26
C ASP A 13 -1.12 1.59 -15.25
N TYR A 14 -0.17 1.01 -15.98
CA TYR A 14 1.19 1.51 -16.16
C TYR A 14 1.51 1.69 -17.65
N TYR A 15 2.56 2.46 -17.96
CA TYR A 15 2.89 2.86 -19.34
C TYR A 15 4.39 2.75 -19.61
N GLY A 16 4.74 2.54 -20.88
CA GLY A 16 6.14 2.58 -21.34
C GLY A 16 6.95 1.33 -21.07
N PHE A 17 6.30 0.22 -20.71
CA PHE A 17 6.93 -1.08 -20.56
C PHE A 17 6.89 -1.90 -21.87
N PRO A 18 7.75 -2.93 -22.01
CA PRO A 18 7.66 -3.87 -23.12
C PRO A 18 6.29 -4.57 -23.21
N GLU A 19 5.93 -5.08 -24.38
CA GLU A 19 4.60 -5.68 -24.63
C GLU A 19 4.32 -6.86 -23.68
N GLU A 20 5.33 -7.62 -23.31
CA GLU A 20 5.21 -8.75 -22.37
C GLU A 20 4.67 -8.34 -21.01
N ALA A 21 4.94 -7.12 -20.55
CA ALA A 21 4.42 -6.61 -19.29
C ALA A 21 2.89 -6.46 -19.30
N TYR A 22 2.29 -6.28 -20.47
CA TYR A 22 0.82 -6.19 -20.64
C TYR A 22 0.17 -7.55 -20.90
N GLN A 23 0.93 -8.63 -20.88
CA GLN A 23 0.45 -10.01 -21.02
C GLN A 23 0.53 -10.80 -19.71
N VAL A 24 1.02 -10.17 -18.66
CA VAL A 24 1.06 -10.76 -17.32
C VAL A 24 -0.36 -11.10 -16.86
N THR A 25 -0.57 -12.30 -16.35
CA THR A 25 -1.86 -12.75 -15.81
C THR A 25 -1.72 -13.21 -14.38
N TYR A 26 -2.67 -12.82 -13.54
CA TYR A 26 -2.79 -13.29 -12.16
C TYR A 26 -4.28 -13.54 -11.84
N PRO A 27 -4.82 -14.71 -12.20
CA PRO A 27 -6.25 -15.00 -12.15
C PRO A 27 -6.74 -15.40 -10.74
N ALA A 28 -6.32 -14.65 -9.72
CA ALA A 28 -6.81 -14.87 -8.36
C ALA A 28 -8.32 -14.61 -8.29
N PRO A 29 -9.08 -15.43 -7.56
CA PRO A 29 -10.49 -15.17 -7.33
C PRO A 29 -10.70 -13.91 -6.50
N GLY A 30 -11.77 -13.19 -6.75
CA GLY A 30 -12.23 -12.11 -5.87
C GLY A 30 -12.88 -12.66 -4.60
N CYS A 31 -13.13 -11.77 -3.61
CA CYS A 31 -13.72 -12.14 -2.33
C CYS A 31 -14.89 -11.23 -1.96
N PRO A 32 -16.10 -11.42 -2.54
CA PRO A 32 -17.28 -10.62 -2.22
C PRO A 32 -17.69 -10.65 -0.74
N GLU A 33 -17.47 -11.78 -0.06
CA GLU A 33 -17.77 -11.93 1.37
C GLU A 33 -16.87 -11.00 2.21
N LEU A 34 -15.58 -10.90 1.89
CA LEU A 34 -14.68 -9.97 2.55
C LEU A 34 -15.06 -8.51 2.24
N ALA A 35 -15.51 -8.21 1.03
CA ALA A 35 -16.01 -6.89 0.69
C ALA A 35 -17.24 -6.50 1.55
N ALA A 36 -18.17 -7.43 1.78
CA ALA A 36 -19.32 -7.22 2.67
C ALA A 36 -18.89 -7.06 4.14
N ARG A 37 -17.90 -7.84 4.59
CA ARG A 37 -17.34 -7.74 5.94
C ARG A 37 -16.71 -6.35 6.18
N ILE A 38 -15.91 -5.86 5.23
CA ILE A 38 -15.29 -4.52 5.26
C ILE A 38 -16.38 -3.44 5.29
N ALA A 39 -17.44 -3.57 4.46
CA ALA A 39 -18.55 -2.64 4.47
C ALA A 39 -19.21 -2.52 5.85
N GLY A 40 -19.38 -3.65 6.55
CA GLY A 40 -19.91 -3.66 7.91
C GLY A 40 -19.02 -2.93 8.91
N LEU A 41 -17.70 -3.15 8.86
CA LEU A 41 -16.73 -2.48 9.73
C LEU A 41 -16.74 -0.96 9.51
N LEU A 42 -16.64 -0.54 8.26
CA LEU A 42 -16.62 0.89 7.92
C LEU A 42 -17.96 1.58 8.23
N GLY A 43 -19.08 0.89 8.01
CA GLY A 43 -20.40 1.40 8.37
C GLY A 43 -20.58 1.60 9.87
N GLY A 44 -20.00 0.73 10.70
CA GLY A 44 -19.99 0.86 12.16
C GLY A 44 -19.25 2.12 12.65
N GLU A 45 -18.25 2.54 11.93
CA GLU A 45 -17.45 3.74 12.22
C GLU A 45 -17.93 4.99 11.44
N GLY A 46 -19.06 4.90 10.72
CA GLY A 46 -19.60 6.01 9.94
C GLY A 46 -18.74 6.43 8.73
N ILE A 47 -17.82 5.56 8.27
CA ILE A 47 -16.96 5.82 7.12
C ILE A 47 -17.73 5.50 5.83
N PRO A 48 -17.90 6.45 4.91
CA PRO A 48 -18.60 6.21 3.65
C PRO A 48 -17.91 5.11 2.84
N TYR A 49 -18.70 4.14 2.39
CA TYR A 49 -18.20 2.96 1.69
C TYR A 49 -19.04 2.67 0.43
N SER A 50 -18.37 2.19 -0.60
CA SER A 50 -19.02 1.65 -1.80
C SER A 50 -18.30 0.39 -2.28
N VAL A 51 -19.02 -0.47 -2.94
CA VAL A 51 -18.51 -1.69 -3.56
C VAL A 51 -18.52 -1.50 -5.07
N ASP A 52 -17.43 -1.87 -5.72
CA ASP A 52 -17.28 -1.84 -7.16
C ASP A 52 -17.29 -3.28 -7.69
N THR A 53 -18.34 -3.64 -8.40
CA THR A 53 -18.57 -4.98 -8.94
C THR A 53 -17.94 -5.20 -10.31
N GLU A 54 -17.41 -4.13 -10.92
CA GLU A 54 -16.88 -4.15 -12.28
C GLU A 54 -15.35 -4.04 -12.32
N ARG A 55 -14.77 -3.32 -11.32
CA ARG A 55 -13.34 -3.06 -11.29
C ARG A 55 -12.54 -4.35 -11.14
N GLY A 56 -11.53 -4.51 -12.01
CA GLY A 56 -10.52 -5.56 -11.93
C GLY A 56 -9.38 -5.25 -10.96
N PHE A 57 -8.34 -6.08 -10.97
CA PHE A 57 -7.12 -5.94 -10.18
C PHE A 57 -6.06 -5.15 -10.96
N ASP A 58 -5.52 -4.11 -10.37
CA ASP A 58 -4.42 -3.33 -10.89
C ASP A 58 -3.04 -3.86 -10.43
N HIS A 59 -1.96 -3.24 -10.94
CA HIS A 59 -0.59 -3.68 -10.66
C HIS A 59 -0.25 -3.66 -9.16
N GLY A 60 -0.87 -2.78 -8.39
CA GLY A 60 -0.68 -2.71 -6.94
C GLY A 60 -1.09 -3.99 -6.22
N LEU A 61 -1.99 -4.80 -6.79
CA LEU A 61 -2.37 -6.11 -6.27
C LEU A 61 -1.57 -7.22 -6.96
N PHE A 62 -1.64 -7.31 -8.30
CA PHE A 62 -1.17 -8.53 -8.96
C PHE A 62 0.36 -8.66 -8.96
N ILE A 63 1.13 -7.58 -8.99
CA ILE A 63 2.60 -7.67 -8.97
C ILE A 63 3.11 -8.28 -7.64
N PRO A 64 2.78 -7.72 -6.45
CA PRO A 64 3.24 -8.33 -5.21
C PRO A 64 2.68 -9.74 -4.98
N LEU A 65 1.41 -9.97 -5.28
CA LEU A 65 0.81 -11.29 -5.06
C LEU A 65 1.37 -12.37 -6.00
N MET A 66 1.69 -12.03 -7.24
CA MET A 66 2.33 -12.96 -8.18
C MET A 66 3.69 -13.44 -7.67
N LEU A 67 4.44 -12.57 -6.99
CA LEU A 67 5.72 -12.93 -6.39
C LEU A 67 5.56 -13.74 -5.10
N MET A 68 4.60 -13.38 -4.25
CA MET A 68 4.37 -14.03 -2.95
C MET A 68 3.56 -15.33 -3.09
N TYR A 69 2.55 -15.35 -3.94
CA TYR A 69 1.58 -16.44 -4.11
C TYR A 69 1.36 -16.77 -5.58
N PRO A 70 2.37 -17.32 -6.29
CA PRO A 70 2.34 -17.50 -7.76
C PRO A 70 1.23 -18.43 -8.26
N ARG A 71 0.60 -19.24 -7.39
CA ARG A 71 -0.50 -20.12 -7.78
C ARG A 71 -1.82 -19.38 -8.00
N ALA A 72 -1.94 -18.12 -7.57
CA ALA A 72 -3.15 -17.31 -7.69
C ALA A 72 -4.43 -17.99 -7.15
N ASP A 73 -4.30 -18.81 -6.10
CA ASP A 73 -5.37 -19.62 -5.52
C ASP A 73 -5.97 -19.01 -4.23
N ILE A 74 -5.44 -17.88 -3.78
CA ILE A 74 -5.92 -17.16 -2.61
C ILE A 74 -6.90 -16.08 -3.06
N PRO A 75 -8.15 -16.05 -2.53
CA PRO A 75 -9.09 -14.98 -2.82
C PRO A 75 -8.55 -13.62 -2.37
N ALA A 76 -8.71 -12.61 -3.20
CA ALA A 76 -8.18 -11.28 -2.95
C ALA A 76 -9.21 -10.17 -3.27
N LEU A 77 -9.02 -9.01 -2.69
CA LEU A 77 -9.72 -7.78 -3.06
C LEU A 77 -8.81 -6.56 -2.91
N GLN A 78 -9.17 -5.45 -3.55
CA GLN A 78 -8.50 -4.18 -3.38
C GLN A 78 -9.41 -3.16 -2.71
N ILE A 79 -8.84 -2.33 -1.83
CA ILE A 79 -9.48 -1.15 -1.27
C ILE A 79 -8.78 0.08 -1.88
N SER A 80 -9.56 1.01 -2.43
CA SER A 80 -9.02 2.26 -2.95
C SER A 80 -8.53 3.18 -1.85
N LEU A 81 -7.57 4.03 -2.15
CA LEU A 81 -7.29 5.20 -1.34
C LEU A 81 -8.51 6.11 -1.23
N LEU A 82 -8.56 6.93 -0.18
CA LEU A 82 -9.59 7.93 0.02
C LEU A 82 -9.33 9.16 -0.87
N ARG A 83 -10.39 9.77 -1.38
CA ARG A 83 -10.29 11.04 -2.11
C ARG A 83 -9.72 12.13 -1.19
N GLY A 84 -8.89 13.00 -1.75
CA GLY A 84 -8.22 14.07 -0.99
C GLY A 84 -6.92 13.63 -0.31
N LEU A 85 -6.62 12.32 -0.26
CA LEU A 85 -5.33 11.78 0.18
C LEU A 85 -4.90 12.27 1.59
N ASP A 86 -5.85 12.48 2.49
CA ASP A 86 -5.58 12.92 3.86
C ASP A 86 -4.99 11.77 4.70
N ALA A 87 -3.82 11.99 5.27
CA ALA A 87 -3.09 10.98 6.04
C ALA A 87 -3.83 10.52 7.30
N ARG A 88 -4.53 11.44 7.99
CA ARG A 88 -5.32 11.10 9.19
C ARG A 88 -6.52 10.26 8.85
N ALA A 89 -7.19 10.58 7.73
CA ALA A 89 -8.30 9.78 7.25
C ALA A 89 -7.87 8.35 6.88
N HIS A 90 -6.66 8.15 6.33
CA HIS A 90 -6.12 6.81 6.04
C HIS A 90 -5.72 6.04 7.30
N LEU A 91 -5.19 6.71 8.33
CA LEU A 91 -5.01 6.09 9.65
C LEU A 91 -6.35 5.67 10.26
N ALA A 92 -7.37 6.55 10.21
CA ALA A 92 -8.71 6.23 10.70
C ALA A 92 -9.38 5.09 9.93
N LEU A 93 -9.16 5.03 8.59
CA LEU A 93 -9.57 3.88 7.78
C LEU A 93 -8.93 2.59 8.30
N GLY A 94 -7.63 2.62 8.60
CA GLY A 94 -6.91 1.50 9.19
C GLY A 94 -7.53 1.08 10.54
N HIS A 95 -7.72 2.02 11.45
CA HIS A 95 -8.34 1.75 12.76
C HIS A 95 -9.71 1.06 12.62
N ALA A 96 -10.55 1.54 11.70
CA ALA A 96 -11.86 0.93 11.43
C ALA A 96 -11.77 -0.51 10.90
N LEU A 97 -10.67 -0.87 10.27
CA LEU A 97 -10.40 -2.21 9.72
C LEU A 97 -9.63 -3.11 10.70
N SER A 98 -9.25 -2.65 11.88
CA SER A 98 -8.42 -3.40 12.84
C SER A 98 -9.00 -4.76 13.22
N GLY A 99 -10.33 -4.92 13.20
CA GLY A 99 -10.99 -6.20 13.43
C GLY A 99 -10.55 -7.33 12.49
N LEU A 100 -10.03 -7.01 11.29
CA LEU A 100 -9.50 -8.00 10.36
C LEU A 100 -8.19 -8.64 10.83
N MET A 101 -7.44 -7.99 11.72
CA MET A 101 -6.17 -8.51 12.26
C MET A 101 -6.33 -9.83 13.04
N SER A 102 -7.52 -10.10 13.58
CA SER A 102 -7.82 -11.35 14.29
C SER A 102 -8.37 -12.45 13.36
N GLU A 103 -8.53 -12.16 12.08
CA GLU A 103 -9.03 -13.08 11.08
C GLU A 103 -7.86 -13.64 10.24
N ASN A 104 -8.04 -14.74 9.54
CA ASN A 104 -7.01 -15.31 8.66
C ASN A 104 -6.91 -14.51 7.34
N ILE A 105 -6.57 -13.23 7.44
CA ILE A 105 -6.50 -12.28 6.34
C ILE A 105 -5.13 -11.59 6.36
N LEU A 106 -4.42 -11.65 5.23
CA LEU A 106 -3.22 -10.86 5.01
C LEU A 106 -3.62 -9.52 4.38
N VAL A 107 -3.25 -8.43 5.02
CA VAL A 107 -3.42 -7.08 4.48
C VAL A 107 -2.08 -6.55 3.97
N ILE A 108 -2.05 -6.10 2.73
CA ILE A 108 -0.84 -5.59 2.08
C ILE A 108 -1.05 -4.11 1.74
N GLY A 109 -0.28 -3.24 2.37
CA GLY A 109 -0.16 -1.85 1.98
C GLY A 109 0.77 -1.72 0.78
N SER A 110 0.24 -1.99 -0.42
CA SER A 110 1.01 -1.90 -1.67
C SER A 110 1.29 -0.45 -2.02
N GLY A 111 2.56 -0.07 -1.92
CA GLY A 111 3.07 1.27 -2.19
C GLY A 111 4.58 1.23 -2.25
N PHE A 112 5.22 2.38 -2.05
CA PHE A 112 6.68 2.47 -2.04
C PHE A 112 7.11 3.59 -1.10
N SER A 113 8.14 3.37 -0.28
CA SER A 113 8.61 4.37 0.70
C SER A 113 9.37 5.55 0.09
N PHE A 114 9.65 5.50 -1.20
CA PHE A 114 10.18 6.61 -2.01
C PHE A 114 9.50 6.61 -3.39
N HIS A 115 8.80 7.68 -3.76
CA HIS A 115 8.09 7.72 -5.05
C HIS A 115 8.26 9.07 -5.77
N ASN A 116 9.52 9.48 -5.95
CA ASN A 116 9.88 10.55 -6.87
C ASN A 116 10.51 9.96 -8.14
N MET A 117 9.69 9.70 -9.15
CA MET A 117 10.08 9.06 -10.41
C MET A 117 11.23 9.76 -11.14
N ARG A 118 11.41 11.08 -10.90
CA ARG A 118 12.47 11.88 -11.53
C ARG A 118 13.83 11.70 -10.85
N ALA A 119 13.85 11.15 -9.65
CA ALA A 119 15.04 11.01 -8.84
C ALA A 119 15.59 9.57 -8.81
N PHE A 120 14.88 8.60 -9.37
CA PHE A 120 15.38 7.23 -9.52
C PHE A 120 16.60 7.18 -10.45
N ASP A 121 17.58 6.36 -10.11
CA ASP A 121 18.64 5.96 -11.03
C ASP A 121 18.25 4.65 -11.74
N TRP A 122 17.71 4.80 -12.93
CA TRP A 122 17.28 3.68 -13.76
C TRP A 122 18.43 2.79 -14.23
N SER A 123 19.69 3.21 -14.04
CA SER A 123 20.86 2.34 -14.24
C SER A 123 21.08 1.36 -13.08
N GLY A 124 20.33 1.50 -11.99
CA GLY A 124 20.43 0.65 -10.80
C GLY A 124 21.67 0.92 -9.94
N ARG A 125 22.42 2.01 -10.19
CA ARG A 125 23.58 2.36 -9.36
C ARG A 125 23.10 2.99 -8.05
N GLU A 126 23.72 2.58 -6.96
CA GLU A 126 23.56 3.26 -5.69
C GLU A 126 24.16 4.65 -5.76
N THR A 127 23.33 5.67 -5.63
CA THR A 127 23.77 7.05 -5.57
C THR A 127 23.35 7.62 -4.22
N PRO A 128 24.30 8.03 -3.36
CA PRO A 128 23.96 8.63 -2.07
C PRO A 128 22.98 9.79 -2.24
N ASP A 129 21.90 9.77 -1.48
CA ASP A 129 20.87 10.81 -1.48
C ASP A 129 20.46 11.10 -0.03
N ALA A 130 21.16 12.05 0.59
CA ALA A 130 20.95 12.40 1.99
C ALA A 130 19.48 12.75 2.30
N ARG A 131 18.74 13.35 1.36
CA ARG A 131 17.33 13.66 1.54
C ARG A 131 16.47 12.40 1.62
N ASN A 132 16.78 11.42 0.77
CA ASN A 132 16.11 10.12 0.84
C ASN A 132 16.44 9.41 2.15
N ASP A 133 17.73 9.38 2.53
CA ASP A 133 18.16 8.73 3.77
C ASP A 133 17.50 9.34 5.01
N GLU A 134 17.45 10.68 5.11
CA GLU A 134 16.80 11.38 6.22
C GLU A 134 15.29 11.04 6.32
N PHE A 135 14.60 10.94 5.18
CA PHE A 135 13.19 10.56 5.15
C PHE A 135 13.00 9.11 5.57
N GLN A 136 13.83 8.16 5.06
CA GLN A 136 13.73 6.75 5.44
C GLN A 136 14.04 6.54 6.94
N GLU A 137 15.04 7.21 7.50
CA GLU A 137 15.31 7.18 8.95
C GLU A 137 14.13 7.70 9.77
N TRP A 138 13.51 8.80 9.33
CA TRP A 138 12.30 9.30 9.96
C TRP A 138 11.17 8.26 9.88
N LEU A 139 10.95 7.65 8.71
CA LEU A 139 9.89 6.68 8.49
C LEU A 139 10.10 5.42 9.35
N ILE A 140 11.33 4.92 9.42
CA ILE A 140 11.68 3.79 10.30
C ILE A 140 11.30 4.14 11.74
N ARG A 141 11.79 5.27 12.26
CA ARG A 141 11.53 5.66 13.64
C ARG A 141 10.04 5.75 13.95
N VAL A 142 9.25 6.41 13.11
CA VAL A 142 7.81 6.59 13.39
C VAL A 142 7.02 5.29 13.28
N CYS A 143 7.38 4.38 12.38
CA CYS A 143 6.71 3.09 12.27
C CYS A 143 7.08 2.14 13.41
N THR A 144 8.31 2.20 13.91
CA THR A 144 8.80 1.32 14.99
C THR A 144 8.55 1.86 16.40
N GLU A 145 8.18 3.14 16.54
CA GLU A 145 7.91 3.75 17.84
C GLU A 145 6.42 4.10 18.03
N SER A 146 5.83 4.87 17.10
CA SER A 146 4.44 5.33 17.21
C SER A 146 3.91 5.88 15.87
N GLU A 147 2.86 5.27 15.35
CA GLU A 147 2.21 5.64 14.10
C GLU A 147 1.57 7.04 14.10
N GLN A 148 1.36 7.66 15.27
CA GLN A 148 0.70 8.97 15.38
C GLN A 148 1.43 10.06 14.61
N HIS A 149 2.74 9.95 14.47
CA HIS A 149 3.55 10.89 13.71
C HIS A 149 3.30 10.80 12.19
N LEU A 150 2.81 9.65 11.68
CA LEU A 150 2.43 9.49 10.28
C LEU A 150 1.34 10.47 9.86
N ALA A 151 0.45 10.88 10.77
CA ALA A 151 -0.58 11.88 10.51
C ALA A 151 -0.03 13.27 10.07
N ARG A 152 1.26 13.50 10.27
CA ARG A 152 1.97 14.74 9.91
C ARG A 152 3.21 14.45 9.08
N TRP A 153 3.17 13.41 8.26
CA TRP A 153 4.31 12.98 7.45
C TRP A 153 4.91 14.10 6.59
N GLU A 154 4.11 15.09 6.19
CA GLU A 154 4.56 16.25 5.40
C GLU A 154 5.59 17.11 6.14
N ALA A 155 5.62 17.07 7.47
CA ALA A 155 6.61 17.75 8.30
C ALA A 155 7.93 16.95 8.46
N ALA A 156 8.01 15.74 7.90
CA ALA A 156 9.22 14.94 7.91
C ALA A 156 10.32 15.56 7.04
N PRO A 157 11.60 15.32 7.35
CA PRO A 157 12.71 15.73 6.50
C PRO A 157 12.50 15.26 5.07
N ALA A 158 12.67 16.15 4.10
CA ALA A 158 12.57 15.86 2.67
C ALA A 158 11.26 15.16 2.21
N ALA A 159 10.17 15.25 2.98
CA ALA A 159 8.90 14.55 2.71
C ALA A 159 8.41 14.74 1.27
N ARG A 160 8.26 15.99 0.84
CA ARG A 160 7.76 16.32 -0.52
C ARG A 160 8.81 16.10 -1.62
N TYR A 161 10.07 15.90 -1.28
CA TYR A 161 11.06 15.41 -2.23
C TYR A 161 10.90 13.92 -2.47
N CYS A 162 10.73 13.13 -1.41
CA CYS A 162 10.54 11.68 -1.51
C CYS A 162 9.16 11.32 -2.08
N HIS A 163 8.14 12.07 -1.69
CA HIS A 163 6.75 11.93 -2.15
C HIS A 163 6.20 13.27 -2.65
N PRO A 164 6.45 13.65 -3.92
CA PRO A 164 5.80 14.82 -4.52
C PRO A 164 4.27 14.73 -4.43
N ARG A 165 3.75 13.52 -4.46
CA ARG A 165 2.38 13.12 -4.17
C ARG A 165 2.37 11.89 -3.27
N GLU A 166 1.41 11.82 -2.36
CA GLU A 166 1.37 10.87 -1.23
C GLU A 166 0.77 9.50 -1.50
N GLU A 167 0.20 9.27 -2.66
CA GLU A 167 -0.57 8.05 -2.96
C GLU A 167 0.19 6.74 -2.70
N HIS A 168 1.50 6.72 -2.97
CA HIS A 168 2.32 5.52 -2.72
C HIS A 168 2.80 5.39 -1.27
N LEU A 169 2.60 6.42 -0.45
CA LEU A 169 2.90 6.37 0.99
C LEU A 169 1.66 5.99 1.83
N LEU A 170 0.47 6.38 1.39
CA LEU A 170 -0.75 6.23 2.19
C LEU A 170 -1.18 4.78 2.47
N PRO A 171 -0.88 3.76 1.65
CA PRO A 171 -1.11 2.37 2.02
C PRO A 171 -0.45 1.98 3.35
N LEU A 172 0.75 2.52 3.63
CA LEU A 172 1.44 2.35 4.91
C LEU A 172 0.60 2.89 6.09
N HIS A 173 -0.04 4.06 5.93
CA HIS A 173 -0.89 4.65 6.97
C HIS A 173 -2.08 3.75 7.32
N VAL A 174 -2.68 3.10 6.32
CA VAL A 174 -3.77 2.16 6.56
C VAL A 174 -3.27 0.96 7.38
N CYS A 175 -2.15 0.35 6.99
CA CYS A 175 -1.59 -0.79 7.72
C CYS A 175 -1.19 -0.41 9.16
N ALA A 176 -0.53 0.73 9.34
CA ALA A 176 -0.16 1.22 10.67
C ALA A 176 -1.39 1.47 11.56
N GLY A 177 -2.43 2.11 10.99
CA GLY A 177 -3.69 2.34 11.71
C GLY A 177 -4.43 1.05 12.08
N MET A 178 -4.35 0.01 11.24
CA MET A 178 -4.93 -1.31 11.57
C MET A 178 -4.22 -1.96 12.76
N ALA A 179 -2.90 -1.96 12.74
CA ALA A 179 -2.09 -2.69 13.71
C ALA A 179 -2.06 -2.01 15.09
N GLN A 180 -2.06 -0.69 15.15
CA GLN A 180 -2.05 0.12 16.39
C GLN A 180 -0.91 -0.28 17.35
N GLN A 181 0.20 -0.72 16.80
CA GLN A 181 1.39 -1.17 17.54
C GLN A 181 2.65 -0.88 16.70
N PRO A 182 3.84 -0.90 17.32
CA PRO A 182 5.09 -0.74 16.59
C PRO A 182 5.29 -1.81 15.52
N ALA A 183 5.86 -1.41 14.39
CA ALA A 183 6.21 -2.31 13.29
C ALA A 183 7.56 -2.99 13.50
N GLU A 184 7.75 -4.13 12.87
CA GLU A 184 9.07 -4.68 12.57
C GLU A 184 9.56 -4.14 11.22
N LEU A 185 10.82 -3.69 11.16
CA LEU A 185 11.50 -3.32 9.93
C LEU A 185 11.97 -4.61 9.22
N VAL A 186 11.34 -4.97 8.10
CA VAL A 186 11.63 -6.23 7.38
C VAL A 186 12.43 -6.03 6.10
N PHE A 187 12.52 -4.80 5.61
CA PHE A 187 13.34 -4.45 4.46
C PHE A 187 13.95 -3.06 4.63
N ASN A 188 15.24 -2.93 4.33
CA ASN A 188 15.95 -1.66 4.34
C ASN A 188 17.16 -1.79 3.38
N ASP A 189 16.96 -1.48 2.11
CA ASP A 189 17.98 -1.64 1.07
C ASP A 189 17.69 -0.67 -0.09
N TYR A 190 18.52 -0.72 -1.13
CA TYR A 190 18.43 0.17 -2.29
C TYR A 190 17.65 -0.48 -3.44
N ILE A 191 16.73 0.30 -4.02
CA ILE A 191 15.99 -0.05 -5.23
C ILE A 191 16.11 1.12 -6.20
N LEU A 192 16.61 0.88 -7.41
CA LEU A 192 16.83 1.91 -8.43
C LEU A 192 17.62 3.12 -7.90
N GLY A 193 18.67 2.86 -7.13
CA GLY A 193 19.55 3.87 -6.56
C GLY A 193 18.96 4.67 -5.39
N LYS A 194 17.79 4.28 -4.87
CA LYS A 194 17.15 4.92 -3.71
C LYS A 194 16.94 3.93 -2.59
N ARG A 195 17.26 4.34 -1.37
CA ARG A 195 16.95 3.57 -0.18
C ARG A 195 15.44 3.45 -0.04
N ALA A 196 14.97 2.25 0.22
CA ALA A 196 13.59 1.92 0.46
C ALA A 196 13.45 1.04 1.69
N VAL A 197 12.30 1.12 2.36
CA VAL A 197 12.01 0.35 3.56
C VAL A 197 10.63 -0.30 3.48
N ALA A 198 10.48 -1.45 4.13
CA ALA A 198 9.18 -2.08 4.33
C ALA A 198 9.01 -2.57 5.77
N PHE A 199 7.77 -2.67 6.19
CA PHE A 199 7.38 -2.97 7.56
C PHE A 199 6.42 -4.14 7.63
N LEU A 200 6.47 -4.86 8.75
CA LEU A 200 5.54 -5.93 9.10
C LEU A 200 4.93 -5.62 10.47
N TRP A 201 3.64 -5.85 10.58
CA TRP A 201 2.88 -5.89 11.83
C TRP A 201 2.28 -7.29 11.98
N SER A 202 2.46 -7.91 13.13
CA SER A 202 2.01 -9.28 13.44
C SER A 202 1.16 -9.32 14.70
#